data_8b822a2acf4002051dd188be8b8617db
#
_entry.id   8b822a2acf4002051dd188be8b8617db
#
_cell.length_a   1.000
_cell.length_b   1.000
_cell.length_c   1.000
_cell.angle_alpha   90.00
_cell.angle_beta   90.00
_cell.angle_gamma   90.00
#
_symmetry.space_group_name_H-M   'P 1'
#
loop_
_entity.id
_entity.type
_entity.pdbx_description
1 polymer ?
#
loop_
_entity_poly.entity_id
_entity_poly.type
_entity_poly.pdbx_seq_one_letter_code
_entity_poly.pdbx_strand_id
1 'polypeptide(L)'
;MEDDAQAFIENLERRHQAPITWRTYATWYGNNRNIMREFGVFLYRVENTLHFEDFERTPSLFGISLKSRGKKEPFIKHEGSFAIDEVETTRPIPKAIAYKVSQGTIMVEQVRMATSLDKLFRQMVEMVILKNGTVHFFELMDRKQFIKELGSISKED
;
A
#
# COMPACT_ATOMS: atom_id res chain seq x y z
N MET A 1 -13.37 9.32 -19.00
CA MET A 1 -12.35 8.55 -18.29
C MET A 1 -11.34 9.41 -17.56
N GLU A 2 -10.71 10.32 -18.26
CA GLU A 2 -9.83 11.28 -17.57
C GLU A 2 -10.61 12.09 -16.56
N ASP A 3 -11.84 12.42 -16.91
CA ASP A 3 -12.69 13.19 -16.01
C ASP A 3 -12.98 12.46 -14.70
N ASP A 4 -13.13 11.14 -14.77
CA ASP A 4 -13.42 10.36 -13.57
C ASP A 4 -12.20 10.29 -12.65
N ALA A 5 -11.02 10.15 -13.23
CA ALA A 5 -9.80 10.13 -12.44
C ALA A 5 -9.55 11.48 -11.79
N GLN A 6 -9.77 12.56 -12.55
CA GLN A 6 -9.58 13.89 -12.03
C GLN A 6 -10.59 14.19 -10.91
N ALA A 7 -11.83 13.78 -11.11
CA ALA A 7 -12.87 13.97 -10.10
C ALA A 7 -12.54 13.19 -8.82
N PHE A 8 -11.99 12.00 -8.97
CA PHE A 8 -11.58 11.19 -7.83
C PHE A 8 -10.51 11.91 -7.01
N ILE A 9 -9.50 12.45 -7.69
CA ILE A 9 -8.42 13.16 -7.03
C ILE A 9 -8.94 14.43 -6.34
N GLU A 10 -9.77 15.18 -7.03
CA GLU A 10 -10.34 16.39 -6.45
C GLU A 10 -11.19 16.10 -5.23
N ASN A 11 -11.91 14.98 -5.26
CA ASN A 11 -12.71 14.58 -4.12
C ASN A 11 -11.83 14.23 -2.92
N LEU A 12 -10.70 13.55 -3.17
CA LEU A 12 -9.76 13.25 -2.10
C LEU A 12 -9.16 14.52 -1.52
N GLU A 13 -8.77 15.45 -2.37
CA GLU A 13 -8.18 16.70 -1.90
C GLU A 13 -9.19 17.52 -1.10
N ARG A 14 -10.44 17.50 -1.53
CA ARG A 14 -11.49 18.18 -0.79
C ARG A 14 -11.74 17.53 0.57
N ARG A 15 -11.71 16.20 0.60
CA ARG A 15 -11.93 15.45 1.83
C ARG A 15 -10.82 15.70 2.85
N HIS A 16 -9.59 15.82 2.38
CA HIS A 16 -8.44 16.07 3.25
C HIS A 16 -8.17 17.57 3.45
N GLN A 17 -8.83 18.41 2.69
CA GLN A 17 -8.64 19.86 2.74
C GLN A 17 -7.18 20.25 2.49
N ALA A 18 -6.52 19.51 1.62
CA ALA A 18 -5.12 19.73 1.28
C ALA A 18 -4.81 19.05 -0.05
N PRO A 19 -3.79 19.53 -0.77
CA PRO A 19 -3.46 18.93 -2.06
C PRO A 19 -2.72 17.60 -1.90
N ILE A 20 -2.92 16.74 -2.88
CA ILE A 20 -2.14 15.51 -3.00
C ILE A 20 -0.82 15.89 -3.65
N THR A 21 0.28 15.64 -2.93
CA THR A 21 1.61 16.02 -3.42
C THR A 21 2.34 14.88 -4.11
N TRP A 22 1.87 13.67 -3.95
CA TRP A 22 2.43 12.49 -4.62
C TRP A 22 1.37 11.40 -4.64
N ARG A 23 1.36 10.60 -5.69
CA ARG A 23 0.41 9.52 -5.82
C ARG A 23 0.93 8.43 -6.72
N THR A 24 0.47 7.21 -6.48
CA THR A 24 0.77 6.08 -7.33
C THR A 24 -0.27 4.99 -7.07
N TYR A 25 -0.24 3.96 -7.90
CA TYR A 25 -1.01 2.76 -7.64
C TYR A 25 -0.09 1.72 -7.05
N ALA A 26 -0.62 0.91 -6.17
CA ALA A 26 0.16 -0.13 -5.52
C ALA A 26 -0.75 -1.31 -5.22
N THR A 27 -0.14 -2.45 -4.93
CA THR A 27 -0.87 -3.57 -4.38
C THR A 27 -0.53 -3.65 -2.91
N TRP A 28 -1.54 -3.61 -2.07
CA TRP A 28 -1.36 -3.74 -0.63
C TRP A 28 -1.69 -5.17 -0.24
N TYR A 29 -0.76 -5.82 0.41
CA TYR A 29 -0.94 -7.21 0.82
C TYR A 29 -1.36 -7.34 2.27
N GLY A 30 -1.73 -6.25 2.89
CA GLY A 30 -2.13 -6.27 4.28
C GLY A 30 -0.98 -5.93 5.20
N ASN A 31 -1.12 -6.35 6.44
CA ASN A 31 -0.15 -6.04 7.46
C ASN A 31 0.28 -7.33 8.17
N ASN A 32 1.05 -7.18 9.25
CA ASN A 32 1.57 -8.32 9.99
C ASN A 32 0.57 -8.96 10.95
N ARG A 33 -0.72 -8.77 10.69
CA ARG A 33 -1.78 -9.33 11.54
C ARG A 33 -2.66 -10.31 10.77
N ASN A 34 -2.04 -11.14 9.94
CA ASN A 34 -2.76 -12.18 9.22
C ASN A 34 -3.68 -11.70 8.10
N ILE A 35 -3.43 -10.53 7.57
CA ILE A 35 -4.22 -10.06 6.44
C ILE A 35 -3.31 -10.07 5.23
N MET A 36 -3.30 -11.18 4.53
CA MET A 36 -2.46 -11.29 3.34
C MET A 36 -3.33 -11.57 2.14
N ARG A 37 -3.82 -10.53 1.55
CA ARG A 37 -4.61 -10.57 0.31
C ARG A 37 -4.11 -9.47 -0.59
N GLU A 38 -4.42 -9.59 -1.86
CA GLU A 38 -3.97 -8.60 -2.83
C GLU A 38 -5.09 -7.59 -3.06
N PHE A 39 -4.84 -6.37 -2.64
CA PHE A 39 -5.79 -5.27 -2.86
C PHE A 39 -5.11 -4.19 -3.69
N GLY A 40 -5.69 -3.86 -4.84
CA GLY A 40 -5.24 -2.69 -5.58
C GLY A 40 -5.64 -1.43 -4.82
N VAL A 41 -4.68 -0.62 -4.50
CA VAL A 41 -4.93 0.61 -3.74
C VAL A 41 -4.35 1.81 -4.44
N PHE A 42 -4.97 2.95 -4.20
CA PHE A 42 -4.44 4.24 -4.56
C PHE A 42 -3.64 4.73 -3.36
N LEU A 43 -2.34 4.89 -3.56
CA LEU A 43 -1.42 5.32 -2.50
C LEU A 43 -1.03 6.75 -2.78
N TYR A 44 -1.25 7.63 -1.81
CA TYR A 44 -1.03 9.05 -2.05
C TYR A 44 -0.59 9.75 -0.77
N ARG A 45 0.06 10.88 -0.97
CA ARG A 45 0.57 11.68 0.13
C ARG A 45 -0.19 13.00 0.23
N VAL A 46 -0.63 13.31 1.45
CA VAL A 46 -1.20 14.61 1.80
C VAL A 46 -0.40 15.11 2.99
N GLU A 47 0.27 16.24 2.83
CA GLU A 47 1.15 16.79 3.86
C GLU A 47 2.18 15.75 4.31
N ASN A 48 2.18 15.38 5.58
CA ASN A 48 3.17 14.42 6.10
C ASN A 48 2.58 13.03 6.32
N THR A 49 1.48 12.71 5.64
CA THR A 49 0.79 11.44 5.83
C THR A 49 0.63 10.73 4.51
N LEU A 50 0.92 9.44 4.51
CA LEU A 50 0.63 8.57 3.38
C LEU A 50 -0.70 7.88 3.64
N HIS A 51 -1.57 7.93 2.65
CA HIS A 51 -2.87 7.30 2.69
C HIS A 51 -2.93 6.25 1.60
N PHE A 52 -3.65 5.18 1.86
CA PHE A 52 -3.94 4.22 0.82
C PHE A 52 -5.37 3.76 0.97
N GLU A 53 -6.04 3.59 -0.15
CA GLU A 53 -7.41 3.14 -0.14
C GLU A 53 -7.71 2.35 -1.39
N ASP A 54 -8.61 1.41 -1.22
CA ASP A 54 -9.07 0.54 -2.29
C ASP A 54 -9.78 1.40 -3.33
N PHE A 55 -9.23 1.42 -4.52
CA PHE A 55 -9.86 2.14 -5.61
C PHE A 55 -10.77 1.25 -6.44
N GLU A 56 -10.77 -0.04 -6.16
CA GLU A 56 -11.66 -0.95 -6.84
C GLU A 56 -13.06 -0.75 -6.31
N ARG A 57 -13.83 -0.03 -7.07
CA ARG A 57 -15.21 0.18 -6.71
C ARG A 57 -16.01 -1.06 -7.02
N THR A 58 -17.16 -1.16 -6.39
CA THR A 58 -18.14 -2.09 -6.85
C THR A 58 -18.29 -1.83 -8.34
N PRO A 59 -17.82 -2.70 -9.16
CA PRO A 59 -17.70 -2.32 -10.55
C PRO A 59 -19.05 -2.15 -11.19
N SER A 60 -19.27 -0.96 -11.67
CA SER A 60 -20.28 -0.80 -12.68
C SER A 60 -19.51 -0.69 -13.98
N LEU A 61 -18.85 -1.77 -14.32
CA LEU A 61 -18.12 -1.80 -15.56
C LEU A 61 -19.11 -1.67 -16.69
N PHE A 62 -18.89 -0.64 -17.51
CA PHE A 62 -19.76 -0.39 -18.67
C PHE A 62 -21.21 -0.19 -18.28
N GLY A 63 -21.44 0.34 -17.09
CA GLY A 63 -22.80 0.57 -16.63
C GLY A 63 -23.50 -0.67 -16.12
N ILE A 64 -22.83 -1.80 -16.07
CA ILE A 64 -23.42 -3.04 -15.60
C ILE A 64 -22.90 -3.31 -14.20
N SER A 65 -23.82 -3.42 -13.26
CA SER A 65 -23.47 -3.71 -11.89
C SER A 65 -23.25 -5.21 -11.74
N LEU A 66 -22.04 -5.58 -11.38
CA LEU A 66 -21.70 -6.97 -11.18
C LEU A 66 -22.11 -7.47 -9.81
N LYS A 67 -22.51 -6.59 -8.95
CA LYS A 67 -22.91 -6.97 -7.61
C LYS A 67 -24.22 -7.71 -7.55
N SER A 68 -24.97 -7.69 -8.61
CA SER A 68 -26.29 -8.30 -8.62
C SER A 68 -26.25 -9.81 -8.75
N ARG A 69 -25.10 -10.39 -8.73
CA ARG A 69 -24.95 -11.83 -8.94
C ARG A 69 -25.18 -12.66 -7.71
N GLY A 70 -26.03 -12.22 -6.85
CA GLY A 70 -26.41 -13.00 -5.70
C GLY A 70 -25.50 -12.93 -4.52
N LYS A 71 -24.33 -12.35 -4.68
CA LYS A 71 -23.47 -12.13 -3.56
C LYS A 71 -23.96 -10.94 -2.78
N LYS A 72 -24.38 -11.20 -1.58
CA LYS A 72 -24.91 -10.16 -0.73
C LYS A 72 -23.88 -9.53 0.19
N GLU A 73 -22.62 -9.91 0.01
CA GLU A 73 -21.57 -9.39 0.86
C GLU A 73 -21.41 -7.90 0.59
N PRO A 74 -21.44 -7.10 1.64
CA PRO A 74 -21.25 -5.67 1.48
C PRO A 74 -19.82 -5.40 1.00
N PHE A 75 -19.68 -4.34 0.21
CA PHE A 75 -18.37 -3.89 -0.21
C PHE A 75 -17.62 -3.39 1.01
N ILE A 76 -16.50 -4.01 1.32
CA ILE A 76 -15.66 -3.56 2.41
C ILE A 76 -14.47 -2.83 1.81
N LYS A 77 -14.39 -1.54 2.08
CA LYS A 77 -13.30 -0.74 1.60
C LYS A 77 -12.08 -0.93 2.49
N HIS A 78 -10.97 -1.28 1.87
CA HIS A 78 -9.72 -1.41 2.60
C HIS A 78 -8.95 -0.11 2.49
N GLU A 79 -8.66 0.50 3.61
CA GLU A 79 -7.95 1.76 3.63
C GLU A 79 -7.14 1.89 4.89
N GLY A 80 -6.14 2.74 4.83
CA GLY A 80 -5.31 3.01 5.98
C GLY A 80 -4.45 4.22 5.73
N SER A 81 -3.70 4.58 6.74
CA SER A 81 -2.78 5.70 6.64
C SER A 81 -1.70 5.58 7.70
N PHE A 82 -0.59 6.26 7.47
CA PHE A 82 0.45 6.40 8.48
C PHE A 82 1.25 7.67 8.17
N ALA A 83 1.71 8.32 9.21
CA ALA A 83 2.55 9.49 9.03
C ALA A 83 3.94 9.07 8.56
N ILE A 84 4.56 9.91 7.76
CA ILE A 84 5.90 9.59 7.24
C ILE A 84 6.89 9.46 8.38
N ASP A 85 6.77 10.28 9.41
CA ASP A 85 7.67 10.21 10.56
C ASP A 85 7.38 9.03 11.49
N GLU A 86 6.29 8.30 11.26
CA GLU A 86 6.04 7.05 11.97
C GLU A 86 6.76 5.86 11.36
N VAL A 87 7.32 6.02 10.17
CA VAL A 87 8.03 4.92 9.52
C VAL A 87 9.40 4.77 10.14
N GLU A 88 9.66 3.59 10.69
CA GLU A 88 10.96 3.29 11.25
C GLU A 88 11.95 2.93 10.14
N THR A 89 11.52 2.04 9.25
CA THR A 89 12.36 1.62 8.13
C THR A 89 11.50 0.92 7.09
N THR A 90 12.08 0.72 5.92
CA THR A 90 11.42 -0.02 4.86
C THR A 90 12.46 -0.89 4.17
N ARG A 91 12.07 -2.09 3.77
CA ARG A 91 12.96 -3.07 3.15
C ARG A 91 12.26 -3.82 2.03
N PRO A 92 12.93 -4.02 0.89
CA PRO A 92 12.40 -4.92 -0.12
C PRO A 92 12.65 -6.36 0.33
N ILE A 93 11.62 -7.18 0.26
CA ILE A 93 11.73 -8.59 0.63
C ILE A 93 10.97 -9.43 -0.41
N PRO A 94 11.30 -10.71 -0.55
CA PRO A 94 10.50 -11.59 -1.40
C PRO A 94 9.09 -11.71 -0.87
N LYS A 95 8.14 -11.79 -1.79
CA LYS A 95 6.73 -11.90 -1.44
C LYS A 95 6.46 -13.11 -0.55
N ALA A 96 7.16 -14.22 -0.81
CA ALA A 96 6.99 -15.42 0.00
C ALA A 96 7.35 -15.18 1.47
N ILE A 97 8.35 -14.34 1.71
CA ILE A 97 8.74 -14.00 3.08
C ILE A 97 7.67 -13.15 3.74
N ALA A 98 7.06 -12.24 2.97
CA ALA A 98 5.97 -11.41 3.49
C ALA A 98 4.81 -12.26 3.99
N TYR A 99 4.47 -13.32 3.25
CA TYR A 99 3.43 -14.25 3.70
C TYR A 99 3.79 -14.88 5.05
N LYS A 100 5.03 -15.29 5.20
CA LYS A 100 5.47 -15.91 6.45
C LYS A 100 5.40 -14.95 7.63
N VAL A 101 5.75 -13.69 7.39
CA VAL A 101 5.67 -12.67 8.43
C VAL A 101 4.21 -12.42 8.82
N SER A 102 3.33 -12.28 7.81
CA SER A 102 1.93 -12.00 8.09
C SER A 102 1.24 -13.15 8.81
N GLN A 103 1.70 -14.38 8.59
CA GLN A 103 1.16 -15.56 9.25
C GLN A 103 1.81 -15.82 10.62
N GLY A 104 2.78 -15.01 10.99
CA GLY A 104 3.46 -15.19 12.27
C GLY A 104 4.51 -16.29 12.28
N THR A 105 4.80 -16.87 11.11
CA THR A 105 5.80 -17.93 11.01
C THR A 105 7.21 -17.41 11.20
N ILE A 106 7.46 -16.20 10.73
CA ILE A 106 8.75 -15.52 10.87
C ILE A 106 8.48 -14.19 11.54
N MET A 107 9.31 -13.86 12.51
CA MET A 107 9.20 -12.55 13.16
C MET A 107 9.85 -11.47 12.29
N VAL A 108 9.33 -10.26 12.38
CA VAL A 108 9.83 -9.14 11.58
C VAL A 108 11.33 -8.97 11.77
N GLU A 109 11.83 -9.14 12.99
CA GLU A 109 13.24 -8.96 13.30
C GLU A 109 14.13 -10.01 12.65
N GLN A 110 13.55 -11.13 12.22
CA GLN A 110 14.27 -12.21 11.57
C GLN A 110 14.38 -12.04 10.06
N VAL A 111 13.67 -11.07 9.51
CA VAL A 111 13.66 -10.86 8.07
C VAL A 111 14.93 -10.17 7.61
N ARG A 112 15.57 -10.76 6.63
CA ARG A 112 16.79 -10.20 6.06
C ARG A 112 16.45 -9.37 4.85
N MET A 113 17.31 -8.40 4.57
CA MET A 113 17.18 -7.60 3.35
C MET A 113 17.34 -8.51 2.14
N ALA A 114 16.58 -8.25 1.10
CA ALA A 114 16.65 -9.03 -0.12
C ALA A 114 18.03 -8.91 -0.76
N THR A 115 18.51 -10.03 -1.25
CA THR A 115 19.79 -10.08 -1.98
C THR A 115 19.54 -9.63 -3.42
N SER A 116 20.64 -9.41 -4.14
CA SER A 116 20.53 -9.08 -5.57
C SER A 116 19.87 -10.21 -6.35
N LEU A 117 20.15 -11.45 -5.97
CA LEU A 117 19.53 -12.61 -6.61
C LEU A 117 18.03 -12.65 -6.35
N ASP A 118 17.61 -12.34 -5.12
CA ASP A 118 16.19 -12.27 -4.81
C ASP A 118 15.50 -11.25 -5.71
N LYS A 119 16.09 -10.07 -5.83
CA LYS A 119 15.51 -9.00 -6.63
C LYS A 119 15.40 -9.34 -8.10
N LEU A 120 16.30 -10.20 -8.57
CA LEU A 120 16.35 -10.57 -9.97
C LEU A 120 15.34 -11.67 -10.32
N PHE A 121 15.13 -12.62 -9.43
CA PHE A 121 14.35 -13.82 -9.72
C PHE A 121 13.05 -13.97 -8.94
N ARG A 122 12.77 -13.11 -7.99
CA ARG A 122 11.59 -13.25 -7.16
C ARG A 122 10.74 -12.00 -7.20
N GLN A 123 9.44 -12.22 -7.01
CA GLN A 123 8.54 -11.08 -6.85
C GLN A 123 8.80 -10.43 -5.51
N MET A 124 9.00 -9.13 -5.52
CA MET A 124 9.38 -8.37 -4.34
C MET A 124 8.23 -7.53 -3.84
N VAL A 125 8.17 -7.37 -2.54
CA VAL A 125 7.26 -6.42 -1.91
C VAL A 125 8.09 -5.55 -0.97
N GLU A 126 7.58 -4.35 -0.72
CA GLU A 126 8.20 -3.44 0.21
C GLU A 126 7.58 -3.67 1.59
N MET A 127 8.42 -3.99 2.56
CA MET A 127 7.98 -4.14 3.94
C MET A 127 8.21 -2.82 4.66
N VAL A 128 7.12 -2.15 5.00
CA VAL A 128 7.16 -0.85 5.68
C VAL A 128 6.90 -1.08 7.15
N ILE A 129 7.91 -0.80 7.97
CA ILE A 129 7.85 -1.04 9.41
C ILE A 129 7.61 0.29 10.11
N LEU A 130 6.54 0.35 10.88
CA LEU A 130 6.20 1.53 11.65
C LEU A 130 6.73 1.42 13.07
N LYS A 131 6.95 2.55 13.69
CA LYS A 131 7.51 2.60 15.04
C LYS A 131 6.63 1.93 16.09
N ASN A 132 5.32 1.84 15.81
CA ASN A 132 4.40 1.17 16.73
C ASN A 132 4.35 -0.35 16.54
N GLY A 133 5.17 -0.90 15.65
CA GLY A 133 5.22 -2.32 15.40
C GLY A 133 4.34 -2.80 14.27
N THR A 134 3.50 -1.93 13.72
CA THR A 134 2.70 -2.31 12.55
C THR A 134 3.60 -2.40 11.33
N VAL A 135 3.35 -3.42 10.51
CA VAL A 135 4.13 -3.62 9.28
C VAL A 135 3.16 -3.77 8.13
N HIS A 136 3.36 -2.97 7.09
CA HIS A 136 2.56 -3.04 5.87
C HIS A 136 3.40 -3.60 4.74
N PHE A 137 2.73 -4.29 3.83
CA PHE A 137 3.39 -4.88 2.67
C PHE A 137 2.78 -4.32 1.40
N PHE A 138 3.61 -3.70 0.58
CA PHE A 138 3.18 -3.10 -0.68
C PHE A 138 4.03 -3.61 -1.83
N GLU A 139 3.37 -3.88 -2.94
CA GLU A 139 4.07 -4.01 -4.21
C GLU A 139 3.92 -2.67 -4.93
N LEU A 140 5.03 -1.98 -5.12
CA LEU A 140 5.03 -0.61 -5.61
C LEU A 140 5.38 -0.58 -7.09
N MET A 141 4.70 0.29 -7.83
CA MET A 141 5.04 0.49 -9.23
C MET A 141 6.36 1.23 -9.38
N ASP A 142 6.64 2.15 -8.46
CA ASP A 142 7.87 2.92 -8.51
C ASP A 142 8.44 3.02 -7.10
N ARG A 143 9.26 2.04 -6.75
CA ARG A 143 9.87 1.98 -5.43
C ARG A 143 10.78 3.18 -5.18
N LYS A 144 11.50 3.62 -6.20
CA LYS A 144 12.42 4.74 -6.02
C LYS A 144 11.71 6.01 -5.60
N GLN A 145 10.57 6.28 -6.21
CA GLN A 145 9.79 7.45 -5.83
C GLN A 145 9.22 7.32 -4.43
N PHE A 146 8.77 6.12 -4.08
CA PHE A 146 8.26 5.88 -2.74
C PHE A 146 9.34 6.17 -1.69
N ILE A 147 10.53 5.63 -1.90
CA ILE A 147 11.64 5.83 -0.98
C ILE A 147 12.00 7.32 -0.92
N LYS A 148 11.94 8.01 -2.05
CA LYS A 148 12.22 9.43 -2.09
C LYS A 148 11.20 10.23 -1.28
N GLU A 149 9.93 9.81 -1.29
CA GLU A 149 8.90 10.46 -0.47
C GLU A 149 9.15 10.25 1.01
N LEU A 150 9.84 9.17 1.37
CA LEU A 150 10.23 8.91 2.74
C LEU A 150 11.61 9.48 3.07
N GLY A 151 12.15 10.30 2.19
CA GLY A 151 13.56 10.68 2.17
C GLY A 151 14.16 11.21 3.46
N SER A 152 13.35 11.87 4.30
CA SER A 152 13.85 12.37 5.56
C SER A 152 14.29 11.24 6.49
N ILE A 153 13.76 10.05 6.28
CA ILE A 153 14.07 8.90 7.14
C ILE A 153 15.38 8.26 6.72
N SER A 154 15.60 8.15 5.41
CA SER A 154 16.84 7.54 4.92
C SER A 154 18.06 8.40 5.14
N LYS A 155 17.89 9.67 5.46
CA LYS A 155 19.00 10.57 5.71
C LYS A 155 19.53 10.51 7.13
N GLU A 156 18.78 9.92 8.01
CA GLU A 156 19.17 9.81 9.41
C GLU A 156 20.00 8.57 9.69
N ASP A 157 20.13 7.70 8.74
CA ASP A 157 20.88 6.46 8.88
C ASP A 157 22.40 6.65 8.70
#